data_59c0acf31114430535352a5d0be62bf6
#
_entry.id   59c0acf31114430535352a5d0be62bf6
#
_cell.length_a   1.000
_cell.length_b   1.000
_cell.length_c   1.000
_cell.angle_alpha   90.00
_cell.angle_beta   90.00
_cell.angle_gamma   90.00
#
_symmetry.space_group_name_H-M   'P 1'
#
loop_
_entity.id
_entity.type
_entity.pdbx_description
1 polymer ?
#
loop_
_entity_poly.entity_id
_entity_poly.type
_entity_poly.pdbx_seq_one_letter_code
_entity_poly.pdbx_strand_id
1 'polypeptide(L)'
;MTDFPALTLETPAEHPFAQFVRILGKGKRGARDLTREEAREAMGMVLDDKVEDTQLGAFLMLLRHKEESAEEMAGFTEALRARLQAPTLNVDLDWPTYAGKKRHLPWYLLAAKCLAQNGVRIFMHGGGAHTAGRLYSEQLLGELNIPLCRTWQQVGTALDNGGLAFMPLVDWAPQLQNMIDLRNTLGLRSPIHSLARILNPLGARCGLQSIFHPGYQAVHRDASGLLGDTAIVVKGDGGEIEINPDADSHLYGTTGGESWDEEWPQLSAQRHVKPATLDVEHLRAVWRGEVVDSYPQMALIATMALALRGLGQPREQAFATAEQYWAERNKSI
;
A
#
# COMPACT_ATOMS: atom_id res chain seq x y z
N MET A 1 21.54 -27.42 63.92
CA MET A 1 21.60 -26.46 62.79
C MET A 1 21.38 -27.29 61.54
N THR A 2 20.19 -27.25 61.01
CA THR A 2 19.84 -27.95 59.75
C THR A 2 20.16 -27.00 58.61
N ASP A 3 21.25 -27.33 57.87
CA ASP A 3 21.63 -26.66 56.66
C ASP A 3 20.52 -26.90 55.59
N PHE A 4 19.73 -25.90 55.28
CA PHE A 4 18.87 -25.95 54.12
C PHE A 4 19.72 -25.68 52.85
N PRO A 5 19.69 -26.56 51.84
CA PRO A 5 20.39 -26.28 50.61
C PRO A 5 19.81 -25.00 49.98
N ALA A 6 20.68 -24.09 49.56
CA ALA A 6 20.31 -22.90 48.84
C ALA A 6 19.59 -23.33 47.54
N LEU A 7 18.30 -23.02 47.42
CA LEU A 7 17.54 -23.16 46.20
C LEU A 7 18.12 -22.18 45.16
N THR A 8 18.98 -22.65 44.29
CA THR A 8 19.33 -21.92 43.06
C THR A 8 18.12 -21.98 42.13
N LEU A 9 17.29 -20.96 42.23
CA LEU A 9 16.25 -20.73 41.23
C LEU A 9 16.95 -20.32 39.91
N GLU A 10 17.18 -21.29 39.00
CA GLU A 10 17.55 -20.98 37.63
C GLU A 10 16.39 -20.21 37.02
N THR A 11 16.59 -18.93 36.76
CA THR A 11 15.63 -18.14 36.00
C THR A 11 15.64 -18.66 34.56
N PRO A 12 14.50 -19.10 34.00
CA PRO A 12 14.46 -19.52 32.61
C PRO A 12 15.06 -18.42 31.71
N ALA A 13 15.86 -18.83 30.73
CA ALA A 13 16.42 -17.89 29.76
C ALA A 13 15.28 -17.14 29.06
N GLU A 14 15.38 -15.83 29.00
CA GLU A 14 14.37 -15.00 28.33
C GLU A 14 14.40 -15.27 26.82
N HIS A 15 13.22 -15.34 26.21
CA HIS A 15 13.10 -15.53 24.76
C HIS A 15 13.75 -14.35 24.02
N PRO A 16 14.57 -14.57 22.96
CA PRO A 16 15.29 -13.48 22.27
C PRO A 16 14.40 -12.37 21.75
N PHE A 17 13.16 -12.66 21.35
CA PHE A 17 12.20 -11.67 20.88
C PHE A 17 11.63 -10.76 21.99
N ALA A 18 11.68 -11.19 23.25
CA ALA A 18 11.09 -10.43 24.38
C ALA A 18 11.68 -9.03 24.54
N GLN A 19 12.92 -8.81 24.10
CA GLN A 19 13.55 -7.49 24.11
C GLN A 19 12.76 -6.45 23.31
N PHE A 20 12.24 -6.80 22.14
CA PHE A 20 11.48 -5.88 21.27
C PHE A 20 10.12 -5.55 21.86
N VAL A 21 9.43 -6.53 22.45
CA VAL A 21 8.19 -6.30 23.20
C VAL A 21 8.46 -5.36 24.39
N ARG A 22 9.56 -5.55 25.11
CA ARG A 22 9.96 -4.72 26.25
C ARG A 22 10.27 -3.29 25.82
N ILE A 23 11.01 -3.08 24.73
CA ILE A 23 11.31 -1.74 24.19
C ILE A 23 10.02 -0.96 23.94
N LEU A 24 9.07 -1.57 23.25
CA LEU A 24 7.80 -0.95 22.90
C LEU A 24 6.84 -0.81 24.08
N GLY A 25 6.90 -1.74 25.04
CA GLY A 25 5.91 -1.88 26.13
C GLY A 25 6.33 -1.39 27.50
N LYS A 26 7.52 -0.81 27.69
CA LYS A 26 8.08 -0.44 29.02
C LYS A 26 7.33 0.71 29.75
N GLY A 27 6.13 1.06 29.27
CA GLY A 27 5.30 2.10 29.85
C GLY A 27 5.69 3.51 29.37
N LYS A 28 4.85 4.51 29.72
CA LYS A 28 4.91 5.88 29.16
C LYS A 28 6.27 6.60 29.26
N ARG A 29 7.11 6.23 30.21
CA ARG A 29 8.42 6.88 30.45
C ARG A 29 9.60 6.06 29.93
N GLY A 30 9.39 4.80 29.60
CA GLY A 30 10.47 3.89 29.23
C GLY A 30 10.33 3.27 27.84
N ALA A 31 9.15 3.33 27.25
CA ALA A 31 8.93 2.91 25.90
C ALA A 31 9.58 3.87 24.90
N ARG A 32 10.11 3.34 23.82
CA ARG A 32 10.65 4.09 22.69
C ARG A 32 10.38 3.35 21.38
N ASP A 33 10.62 4.03 20.29
CA ASP A 33 10.63 3.43 18.96
C ASP A 33 11.79 2.44 18.83
N LEU A 34 11.63 1.45 18.00
CA LEU A 34 12.74 0.62 17.56
C LEU A 34 13.64 1.44 16.62
N THR A 35 14.94 1.23 16.68
CA THR A 35 15.81 1.67 15.59
C THR A 35 15.52 0.87 14.33
N ARG A 36 16.00 1.33 13.19
CA ARG A 36 15.85 0.64 11.90
C ARG A 36 16.42 -0.78 11.95
N GLU A 37 17.57 -0.95 12.60
CA GLU A 37 18.23 -2.25 12.79
C GLU A 37 17.39 -3.16 13.70
N GLU A 38 16.91 -2.65 14.84
CA GLU A 38 16.04 -3.40 15.77
C GLU A 38 14.73 -3.81 15.08
N ALA A 39 14.13 -2.92 14.31
CA ALA A 39 12.92 -3.20 13.54
C ALA A 39 13.16 -4.28 12.46
N ARG A 40 14.27 -4.18 11.73
CA ARG A 40 14.68 -5.18 10.74
C ARG A 40 14.93 -6.55 11.38
N GLU A 41 15.60 -6.59 12.53
CA GLU A 41 15.84 -7.82 13.26
C GLU A 41 14.53 -8.44 13.77
N ALA A 42 13.67 -7.65 14.44
CA ALA A 42 12.39 -8.10 14.97
C ALA A 42 11.51 -8.69 13.86
N MET A 43 11.31 -7.98 12.75
CA MET A 43 10.54 -8.47 11.62
C MET A 43 11.19 -9.69 10.98
N GLY A 44 12.52 -9.73 10.92
CA GLY A 44 13.27 -10.90 10.46
C GLY A 44 12.96 -12.14 11.29
N MET A 45 12.92 -12.03 12.62
CA MET A 45 12.54 -13.14 13.49
C MET A 45 11.10 -13.59 13.28
N VAL A 46 10.17 -12.64 13.06
CA VAL A 46 8.76 -12.97 12.73
C VAL A 46 8.68 -13.76 11.43
N LEU A 47 9.37 -13.33 10.39
CA LEU A 47 9.35 -13.97 9.07
C LEU A 47 10.08 -15.33 9.04
N ASP A 48 11.00 -15.54 9.98
CA ASP A 48 11.75 -16.81 10.15
C ASP A 48 11.03 -17.78 11.13
N ASP A 49 9.76 -17.51 11.50
CA ASP A 49 8.95 -18.29 12.43
C ASP A 49 9.62 -18.52 13.80
N LYS A 50 10.42 -17.53 14.27
CA LYS A 50 11.14 -17.56 15.55
C LYS A 50 10.44 -16.78 16.67
N VAL A 51 9.15 -16.54 16.52
CA VAL A 51 8.35 -15.72 17.44
C VAL A 51 7.08 -16.47 17.82
N GLU A 52 6.79 -16.50 19.11
CA GLU A 52 5.55 -17.10 19.62
C GLU A 52 4.33 -16.24 19.25
N ASP A 53 3.18 -16.86 18.98
CA ASP A 53 1.93 -16.15 18.63
C ASP A 53 1.56 -15.07 19.64
N THR A 54 1.79 -15.34 20.93
CA THR A 54 1.54 -14.38 22.01
C THR A 54 2.47 -13.17 21.94
N GLN A 55 3.72 -13.37 21.55
CA GLN A 55 4.69 -12.30 21.34
C GLN A 55 4.36 -11.49 20.08
N LEU A 56 4.00 -12.16 19.00
CA LEU A 56 3.56 -11.50 17.75
C LEU A 56 2.35 -10.61 18.00
N GLY A 57 1.33 -11.13 18.69
CA GLY A 57 0.14 -10.35 19.03
C GLY A 57 0.46 -9.11 19.88
N ALA A 58 1.28 -9.28 20.92
CA ALA A 58 1.72 -8.19 21.78
C ALA A 58 2.53 -7.13 20.98
N PHE A 59 3.47 -7.57 20.15
CA PHE A 59 4.31 -6.72 19.33
C PHE A 59 3.48 -5.85 18.37
N LEU A 60 2.58 -6.49 17.61
CA LEU A 60 1.71 -5.79 16.66
C LEU A 60 0.79 -4.77 17.36
N MET A 61 0.26 -5.08 18.54
CA MET A 61 -0.63 -4.17 19.26
C MET A 61 0.11 -3.03 19.97
N LEU A 62 1.32 -3.26 20.45
CA LEU A 62 2.17 -2.20 20.98
C LEU A 62 2.59 -1.21 19.88
N LEU A 63 3.02 -1.69 18.73
CA LEU A 63 3.29 -0.86 17.55
C LEU A 63 2.04 -0.06 17.17
N ARG A 64 0.88 -0.72 17.07
CA ARG A 64 -0.39 -0.05 16.72
C ARG A 64 -0.79 1.04 17.72
N HIS A 65 -0.54 0.82 19.02
CA HIS A 65 -0.86 1.78 20.09
C HIS A 65 0.08 2.98 20.09
N LYS A 66 1.36 2.71 19.87
CA LYS A 66 2.42 3.73 19.84
C LYS A 66 2.39 4.56 18.55
N GLU A 67 1.94 3.98 17.48
CA GLU A 67 2.12 4.38 16.08
C GLU A 67 3.57 4.17 15.61
N GLU A 68 3.74 3.75 14.36
CA GLU A 68 5.04 3.40 13.81
C GLU A 68 5.84 4.65 13.40
N SER A 69 7.15 4.63 13.65
CA SER A 69 8.07 5.63 13.14
C SER A 69 8.54 5.30 11.71
N ALA A 70 9.13 6.28 11.03
CA ALA A 70 9.71 6.09 9.69
C ALA A 70 10.86 5.05 9.70
N GLU A 71 11.69 5.06 10.75
CA GLU A 71 12.78 4.11 10.95
C GLU A 71 12.24 2.67 11.12
N GLU A 72 11.18 2.49 11.92
CA GLU A 72 10.53 1.19 12.08
C GLU A 72 9.95 0.68 10.78
N MET A 73 9.23 1.53 10.04
CA MET A 73 8.66 1.18 8.74
C MET A 73 9.74 0.81 7.72
N ALA A 74 10.86 1.54 7.69
CA ALA A 74 11.99 1.22 6.83
C ALA A 74 12.61 -0.12 7.19
N GLY A 75 12.91 -0.37 8.47
CA GLY A 75 13.50 -1.62 8.94
C GLY A 75 12.60 -2.83 8.67
N PHE A 76 11.29 -2.72 8.91
CA PHE A 76 10.33 -3.78 8.57
C PHE A 76 10.29 -4.06 7.08
N THR A 77 10.30 -3.01 6.25
CA THR A 77 10.29 -3.14 4.79
C THR A 77 11.55 -3.83 4.29
N GLU A 78 12.72 -3.49 4.83
CA GLU A 78 13.98 -4.16 4.49
C GLU A 78 13.97 -5.65 4.83
N ALA A 79 13.48 -6.00 6.02
CA ALA A 79 13.38 -7.40 6.43
C ALA A 79 12.48 -8.22 5.50
N LEU A 80 11.36 -7.63 5.06
CA LEU A 80 10.43 -8.24 4.11
C LEU A 80 11.09 -8.37 2.73
N ARG A 81 11.61 -7.28 2.16
CA ARG A 81 12.26 -7.29 0.83
C ARG A 81 13.40 -8.29 0.74
N ALA A 82 14.17 -8.44 1.80
CA ALA A 82 15.28 -9.42 1.85
C ALA A 82 14.83 -10.89 1.77
N ARG A 83 13.54 -11.17 2.06
CA ARG A 83 12.97 -12.53 2.05
C ARG A 83 12.01 -12.78 0.89
N LEU A 84 11.59 -11.73 0.19
CA LEU A 84 10.77 -11.86 -1.00
C LEU A 84 11.63 -12.47 -2.13
N GLN A 85 11.12 -13.53 -2.74
CA GLN A 85 11.74 -14.15 -3.93
C GLN A 85 11.16 -13.51 -5.20
N ALA A 86 11.15 -12.18 -5.25
CA ALA A 86 10.65 -11.45 -6.40
C ALA A 86 11.70 -11.42 -7.52
N PRO A 87 11.32 -11.66 -8.78
CA PRO A 87 12.23 -11.56 -9.90
C PRO A 87 12.57 -10.11 -10.24
N THR A 88 13.65 -9.90 -10.96
CA THR A 88 13.94 -8.60 -11.57
C THR A 88 13.04 -8.40 -12.79
N LEU A 89 12.06 -7.52 -12.69
CA LEU A 89 11.18 -7.10 -13.79
C LEU A 89 11.26 -5.59 -13.95
N ASN A 90 11.15 -5.13 -15.21
CA ASN A 90 11.05 -3.68 -15.46
C ASN A 90 9.62 -3.23 -15.14
N VAL A 91 9.45 -2.43 -14.09
CA VAL A 91 8.17 -1.90 -13.61
C VAL A 91 8.32 -0.40 -13.37
N ASP A 92 7.39 0.39 -13.87
CA ASP A 92 7.38 1.84 -13.64
C ASP A 92 6.67 2.19 -12.35
N LEU A 93 5.52 1.57 -12.08
CA LEU A 93 4.69 1.88 -10.92
C LEU A 93 4.38 0.64 -10.08
N ASP A 94 4.61 0.75 -8.78
CA ASP A 94 4.07 -0.13 -7.76
C ASP A 94 2.75 0.46 -7.24
N TRP A 95 1.65 -0.31 -7.34
CA TRP A 95 0.30 0.20 -7.06
C TRP A 95 -0.46 -0.70 -6.08
N PRO A 96 -0.29 -0.50 -4.78
CA PRO A 96 -1.00 -1.28 -3.75
C PRO A 96 -2.48 -0.90 -3.64
N THR A 97 -3.36 -1.90 -3.49
CA THR A 97 -4.81 -1.75 -3.34
C THR A 97 -5.33 -2.61 -2.19
N TYR A 98 -5.39 -2.04 -0.99
CA TYR A 98 -5.71 -2.79 0.25
C TYR A 98 -6.94 -2.27 1.00
N ALA A 99 -7.57 -1.18 0.55
CA ALA A 99 -8.66 -0.58 1.30
C ALA A 99 -10.05 -1.01 0.82
N GLY A 100 -10.20 -1.20 -0.48
CA GLY A 100 -11.49 -1.37 -1.15
C GLY A 100 -12.32 -0.09 -1.15
N LYS A 101 -13.23 0.05 -2.07
CA LYS A 101 -14.11 1.23 -2.25
C LYS A 101 -15.48 0.97 -1.62
N LYS A 102 -16.04 1.99 -0.95
CA LYS A 102 -17.37 1.91 -0.32
C LYS A 102 -18.38 2.89 -0.91
N ARG A 103 -17.93 4.04 -1.38
CA ARG A 103 -18.79 5.17 -1.72
C ARG A 103 -18.76 5.52 -3.20
N HIS A 104 -17.69 5.18 -3.88
CA HIS A 104 -17.47 5.35 -5.31
C HIS A 104 -16.93 4.06 -5.89
N LEU A 105 -17.11 3.85 -7.17
CA LEU A 105 -16.44 2.80 -7.93
C LEU A 105 -14.93 3.05 -7.93
N PRO A 106 -14.09 2.02 -8.13
CA PRO A 106 -12.64 2.16 -8.17
C PRO A 106 -12.16 2.71 -9.53
N TRP A 107 -12.30 4.01 -9.73
CA TRP A 107 -11.92 4.71 -10.96
C TRP A 107 -10.43 4.60 -11.24
N TYR A 108 -9.62 4.39 -10.21
CA TYR A 108 -8.19 4.15 -10.34
C TYR A 108 -7.86 2.89 -11.19
N LEU A 109 -8.75 1.90 -11.28
CA LEU A 109 -8.53 0.75 -12.15
C LEU A 109 -8.57 1.16 -13.63
N LEU A 110 -9.46 2.10 -14.00
CA LEU A 110 -9.47 2.66 -15.34
C LEU A 110 -8.25 3.54 -15.60
N ALA A 111 -7.80 4.30 -14.59
CA ALA A 111 -6.57 5.09 -14.67
C ALA A 111 -5.35 4.19 -14.92
N ALA A 112 -5.19 3.11 -14.15
CA ALA A 112 -4.11 2.14 -14.33
C ALA A 112 -4.16 1.48 -15.71
N LYS A 113 -5.36 1.04 -16.18
CA LYS A 113 -5.54 0.45 -17.50
C LYS A 113 -5.19 1.44 -18.61
N CYS A 114 -5.57 2.70 -18.49
CA CYS A 114 -5.27 3.75 -19.47
C CYS A 114 -3.76 4.06 -19.53
N LEU A 115 -3.09 4.17 -18.39
CA LEU A 115 -1.63 4.33 -18.31
C LEU A 115 -0.91 3.15 -18.97
N ALA A 116 -1.35 1.92 -18.70
CA ALA A 116 -0.75 0.72 -19.28
C ALA A 116 -0.89 0.67 -20.80
N GLN A 117 -2.03 1.09 -21.36
CA GLN A 117 -2.22 1.22 -22.83
C GLN A 117 -1.23 2.22 -23.46
N ASN A 118 -0.70 3.14 -22.68
CA ASN A 118 0.26 4.15 -23.13
C ASN A 118 1.71 3.81 -22.68
N GLY A 119 1.98 2.53 -22.42
CA GLY A 119 3.32 2.00 -22.22
C GLY A 119 3.87 2.09 -20.80
N VAL A 120 3.06 2.53 -19.80
CA VAL A 120 3.47 2.51 -18.40
C VAL A 120 3.32 1.08 -17.85
N ARG A 121 4.39 0.52 -17.31
CA ARG A 121 4.39 -0.84 -16.75
C ARG A 121 4.02 -0.82 -15.27
N ILE A 122 2.88 -1.40 -14.92
CA ILE A 122 2.25 -1.27 -13.61
C ILE A 122 2.11 -2.65 -12.95
N PHE A 123 2.67 -2.80 -11.76
CA PHE A 123 2.40 -3.92 -10.89
C PHE A 123 1.40 -3.50 -9.81
N MET A 124 0.20 -4.03 -9.88
CA MET A 124 -0.82 -3.87 -8.85
C MET A 124 -0.84 -5.08 -7.93
N HIS A 125 -1.06 -4.84 -6.66
CA HIS A 125 -1.22 -5.90 -5.67
C HIS A 125 -2.21 -5.49 -4.59
N GLY A 126 -2.83 -6.48 -3.92
CA GLY A 126 -3.84 -6.20 -2.92
C GLY A 126 -4.13 -7.38 -2.02
N GLY A 127 -4.82 -7.11 -0.93
CA GLY A 127 -5.35 -8.15 -0.03
C GLY A 127 -6.76 -8.56 -0.43
N GLY A 128 -7.17 -9.74 0.01
CA GLY A 128 -8.54 -10.21 -0.12
C GLY A 128 -9.55 -9.33 0.62
N ALA A 129 -10.84 -9.56 0.39
CA ALA A 129 -11.94 -8.80 0.99
C ALA A 129 -11.99 -9.04 2.51
N HIS A 130 -11.48 -8.09 3.30
CA HIS A 130 -11.40 -8.16 4.75
C HIS A 130 -12.35 -7.20 5.48
N THR A 131 -13.13 -6.39 4.76
CA THR A 131 -14.11 -5.46 5.35
C THR A 131 -15.42 -5.54 4.59
N ALA A 132 -16.50 -5.89 5.28
CA ALA A 132 -17.82 -5.99 4.68
C ALA A 132 -18.30 -4.68 4.04
N GLY A 133 -19.04 -4.78 2.95
CA GLY A 133 -19.62 -3.62 2.24
C GLY A 133 -18.61 -2.77 1.50
N ARG A 134 -17.44 -3.32 1.16
CA ARG A 134 -16.44 -2.70 0.29
C ARG A 134 -16.21 -3.54 -0.96
N LEU A 135 -15.96 -2.86 -2.07
CA LEU A 135 -15.63 -3.45 -3.36
C LEU A 135 -14.10 -3.41 -3.54
N TYR A 136 -13.48 -4.56 -3.68
CA TYR A 136 -12.04 -4.71 -3.81
C TYR A 136 -11.63 -4.90 -5.27
N SER A 137 -10.41 -4.49 -5.60
CA SER A 137 -9.87 -4.55 -6.97
C SER A 137 -10.00 -5.94 -7.60
N GLU A 138 -9.62 -7.00 -6.86
CA GLU A 138 -9.65 -8.37 -7.34
C GLU A 138 -11.03 -8.80 -7.88
N GLN A 139 -12.11 -8.26 -7.30
CA GLN A 139 -13.49 -8.58 -7.71
C GLN A 139 -13.89 -7.99 -9.08
N LEU A 140 -13.11 -7.05 -9.60
CA LEU A 140 -13.43 -6.30 -10.82
C LEU A 140 -12.44 -6.55 -11.97
N LEU A 141 -11.38 -7.30 -11.73
CA LEU A 141 -10.32 -7.49 -12.73
C LEU A 141 -10.85 -8.13 -14.01
N GLY A 142 -11.73 -9.14 -13.87
CA GLY A 142 -12.37 -9.82 -15.01
C GLY A 142 -13.25 -8.87 -15.83
N GLU A 143 -13.97 -7.97 -15.18
CA GLU A 143 -14.87 -6.99 -15.82
C GLU A 143 -14.10 -5.94 -16.66
N LEU A 144 -12.83 -5.77 -16.39
CA LEU A 144 -11.95 -4.80 -17.02
C LEU A 144 -10.85 -5.44 -17.88
N ASN A 145 -10.86 -6.77 -18.03
CA ASN A 145 -9.78 -7.52 -18.67
C ASN A 145 -8.39 -7.18 -18.11
N ILE A 146 -8.29 -7.00 -16.78
CA ILE A 146 -7.02 -6.84 -16.09
C ILE A 146 -6.51 -8.23 -15.67
N PRO A 147 -5.28 -8.63 -16.04
CA PRO A 147 -4.76 -9.94 -15.72
C PRO A 147 -4.63 -10.17 -14.22
N LEU A 148 -5.30 -11.21 -13.70
CA LEU A 148 -5.11 -11.76 -12.36
C LEU A 148 -4.00 -12.81 -12.42
N CYS A 149 -2.87 -12.51 -11.79
CA CYS A 149 -1.69 -13.35 -11.75
C CYS A 149 -1.59 -14.07 -10.39
N ARG A 150 -1.07 -15.31 -10.39
CA ARG A 150 -0.84 -16.13 -9.20
C ARG A 150 0.64 -16.51 -9.05
N THR A 151 1.46 -16.19 -10.05
CA THR A 151 2.89 -16.45 -10.05
C THR A 151 3.65 -15.28 -10.68
N TRP A 152 4.89 -15.10 -10.29
CA TRP A 152 5.76 -14.08 -10.87
C TRP A 152 5.96 -14.24 -12.39
N GLN A 153 5.94 -15.46 -12.90
CA GLN A 153 6.00 -15.70 -14.35
C GLN A 153 4.78 -15.12 -15.08
N GLN A 154 3.58 -15.28 -14.48
CA GLN A 154 2.35 -14.69 -15.04
C GLN A 154 2.41 -13.15 -14.98
N VAL A 155 2.97 -12.58 -13.91
CA VAL A 155 3.20 -11.13 -13.80
C VAL A 155 4.10 -10.65 -14.95
N GLY A 156 5.24 -11.29 -15.17
CA GLY A 156 6.13 -10.94 -16.29
C GLY A 156 5.42 -10.99 -17.63
N THR A 157 4.70 -12.07 -17.91
CA THR A 157 3.93 -12.23 -19.15
C THR A 157 2.84 -11.14 -19.31
N ALA A 158 2.12 -10.80 -18.24
CA ALA A 158 1.09 -9.78 -18.27
C ALA A 158 1.67 -8.38 -18.54
N LEU A 159 2.79 -8.06 -17.88
CA LEU A 159 3.51 -6.80 -18.09
C LEU A 159 4.05 -6.67 -19.54
N ASP A 160 4.54 -7.77 -20.13
CA ASP A 160 5.06 -7.76 -21.49
C ASP A 160 3.95 -7.62 -22.55
N ASN A 161 2.77 -8.20 -22.31
CA ASN A 161 1.65 -8.19 -23.24
C ASN A 161 0.77 -6.93 -23.15
N GLY A 162 0.60 -6.36 -21.94
CA GLY A 162 -0.37 -5.29 -21.74
C GLY A 162 0.03 -4.22 -20.72
N GLY A 163 1.25 -4.29 -20.19
CA GLY A 163 1.76 -3.29 -19.26
C GLY A 163 1.14 -3.30 -17.85
N LEU A 164 0.13 -4.14 -17.60
CA LEU A 164 -0.59 -4.17 -16.31
C LEU A 164 -0.72 -5.60 -15.79
N ALA A 165 -0.36 -5.82 -14.54
CA ALA A 165 -0.53 -7.08 -13.84
C ALA A 165 -1.07 -6.83 -12.44
N PHE A 166 -1.98 -7.70 -11.96
CA PHE A 166 -2.43 -7.73 -10.57
C PHE A 166 -2.10 -9.09 -9.95
N MET A 167 -1.50 -9.07 -8.76
CA MET A 167 -1.23 -10.29 -7.99
C MET A 167 -1.68 -10.11 -6.52
N PRO A 168 -2.55 -10.99 -6.00
CA PRO A 168 -2.95 -10.96 -4.60
C PRO A 168 -1.77 -11.16 -3.65
N LEU A 169 -1.79 -10.48 -2.50
CA LEU A 169 -0.72 -10.56 -1.50
C LEU A 169 -0.44 -12.00 -1.04
N VAL A 170 -1.48 -12.81 -0.91
CA VAL A 170 -1.38 -14.21 -0.47
C VAL A 170 -0.50 -15.05 -1.38
N ASP A 171 -0.41 -14.72 -2.66
CA ASP A 171 0.33 -15.50 -3.65
C ASP A 171 1.84 -15.19 -3.67
N TRP A 172 2.29 -14.06 -3.08
CA TRP A 172 3.70 -13.69 -3.07
C TRP A 172 4.27 -13.34 -1.68
N ALA A 173 3.42 -13.03 -0.71
CA ALA A 173 3.80 -12.76 0.68
C ALA A 173 2.75 -13.34 1.65
N PRO A 174 2.56 -14.68 1.69
CA PRO A 174 1.51 -15.32 2.48
C PRO A 174 1.63 -15.03 3.97
N GLN A 175 2.84 -14.95 4.53
CA GLN A 175 3.05 -14.60 5.93
C GLN A 175 2.51 -13.19 6.26
N LEU A 176 2.67 -12.25 5.32
CA LEU A 176 2.13 -10.89 5.49
C LEU A 176 0.60 -10.89 5.44
N GLN A 177 0.01 -11.67 4.53
CA GLN A 177 -1.43 -11.86 4.48
C GLN A 177 -1.97 -12.45 5.80
N ASN A 178 -1.31 -13.49 6.34
CA ASN A 178 -1.68 -14.08 7.62
C ASN A 178 -1.67 -13.04 8.76
N MET A 179 -0.66 -12.17 8.81
CA MET A 179 -0.61 -11.09 9.80
C MET A 179 -1.71 -10.03 9.60
N ILE A 180 -2.13 -9.75 8.37
CA ILE A 180 -3.29 -8.90 8.08
C ILE A 180 -4.58 -9.54 8.63
N ASP A 181 -4.74 -10.85 8.45
CA ASP A 181 -5.92 -11.62 8.85
C ASP A 181 -6.04 -11.75 10.38
N LEU A 182 -4.96 -11.56 11.14
CA LEU A 182 -5.00 -11.44 12.61
C LEU A 182 -5.93 -10.33 13.10
N ARG A 183 -6.35 -9.41 12.24
CA ARG A 183 -7.36 -8.40 12.57
C ARG A 183 -8.62 -9.02 13.20
N ASN A 184 -9.04 -10.17 12.72
CA ASN A 184 -10.24 -10.83 13.23
C ASN A 184 -10.04 -11.39 14.65
N THR A 185 -8.82 -11.75 15.02
CA THR A 185 -8.44 -12.22 16.35
C THR A 185 -8.11 -11.06 17.28
N LEU A 186 -7.38 -10.06 16.79
CA LEU A 186 -6.92 -8.92 17.59
C LEU A 186 -7.99 -7.81 17.73
N GLY A 187 -9.04 -7.83 16.91
CA GLY A 187 -10.11 -6.81 16.90
C GLY A 187 -9.72 -5.48 16.27
N LEU A 188 -8.46 -5.27 15.93
CA LEU A 188 -7.90 -4.03 15.38
C LEU A 188 -7.02 -4.33 14.17
N ARG A 189 -6.89 -3.34 13.28
CA ARG A 189 -5.87 -3.37 12.24
C ARG A 189 -4.49 -3.19 12.87
N SER A 190 -3.54 -4.02 12.46
CA SER A 190 -2.14 -3.90 12.83
C SER A 190 -1.37 -3.00 11.85
N PRO A 191 -0.14 -2.61 12.17
CA PRO A 191 0.78 -1.88 11.28
C PRO A 191 1.00 -2.54 9.92
N ILE A 192 0.81 -3.85 9.83
CA ILE A 192 1.00 -4.62 8.60
C ILE A 192 0.13 -4.12 7.45
N HIS A 193 -1.07 -3.59 7.76
CA HIS A 193 -1.93 -2.99 6.75
C HIS A 193 -1.33 -1.73 6.09
N SER A 194 -0.51 -0.98 6.81
CA SER A 194 0.25 0.15 6.29
C SER A 194 1.52 -0.32 5.60
N LEU A 195 2.24 -1.25 6.21
CA LEU A 195 3.48 -1.83 5.72
C LEU A 195 3.31 -2.47 4.33
N ALA A 196 2.19 -3.15 4.07
CA ALA A 196 1.91 -3.74 2.75
C ALA A 196 1.90 -2.71 1.60
N ARG A 197 1.74 -1.43 1.89
CA ARG A 197 1.65 -0.35 0.88
C ARG A 197 3.01 0.25 0.49
N ILE A 198 4.06 0.01 1.27
CA ILE A 198 5.41 0.56 1.03
C ILE A 198 6.35 -0.47 0.42
N LEU A 199 5.90 -1.71 0.24
CA LEU A 199 6.78 -2.83 -0.07
C LEU A 199 7.53 -2.70 -1.40
N ASN A 200 6.89 -2.20 -2.44
CA ASN A 200 7.48 -2.11 -3.78
C ASN A 200 8.35 -3.35 -4.11
N PRO A 201 7.76 -4.56 -4.19
CA PRO A 201 8.51 -5.82 -4.21
C PRO A 201 9.34 -6.02 -5.48
N LEU A 202 8.98 -5.35 -6.57
CA LEU A 202 9.68 -5.44 -7.87
C LEU A 202 10.66 -4.29 -8.10
N GLY A 203 10.84 -3.38 -7.11
CA GLY A 203 11.71 -2.22 -7.27
C GLY A 203 11.24 -1.28 -8.39
N ALA A 204 9.92 -1.05 -8.50
CA ALA A 204 9.35 -0.12 -9.48
C ALA A 204 9.97 1.27 -9.32
N ARG A 205 10.05 2.01 -10.43
CA ARG A 205 10.61 3.38 -10.47
C ARG A 205 9.91 4.34 -9.52
N CYS A 206 8.60 4.13 -9.26
CA CYS A 206 7.87 4.90 -8.26
C CYS A 206 6.83 4.01 -7.56
N GLY A 207 6.81 4.07 -6.21
CA GLY A 207 5.77 3.49 -5.38
C GLY A 207 4.64 4.50 -5.14
N LEU A 208 3.40 4.09 -5.39
CA LEU A 208 2.22 4.89 -5.06
C LEU A 208 1.63 4.40 -3.74
N GLN A 209 1.40 5.29 -2.77
CA GLN A 209 0.94 4.89 -1.45
C GLN A 209 -0.29 5.72 -1.04
N SER A 210 -1.40 5.04 -0.71
CA SER A 210 -2.56 5.71 -0.15
C SER A 210 -2.64 5.48 1.35
N ILE A 211 -2.50 6.54 2.13
CA ILE A 211 -2.51 6.52 3.59
C ILE A 211 -3.62 7.43 4.10
N PHE A 212 -4.63 6.83 4.71
CA PHE A 212 -5.86 7.53 5.11
C PHE A 212 -5.70 8.38 6.39
N HIS A 213 -4.89 7.91 7.35
CA HIS A 213 -4.76 8.58 8.65
C HIS A 213 -3.84 9.81 8.56
N PRO A 214 -4.28 10.97 9.08
CA PRO A 214 -3.42 12.16 9.15
C PRO A 214 -2.11 11.87 9.92
N GLY A 215 -1.01 12.47 9.47
CA GLY A 215 0.31 12.27 10.06
C GLY A 215 1.08 11.07 9.52
N TYR A 216 0.41 9.98 9.16
CA TYR A 216 1.07 8.80 8.60
C TYR A 216 1.60 8.99 7.17
N GLN A 217 1.07 9.96 6.43
CA GLN A 217 1.59 10.26 5.09
C GLN A 217 3.07 10.69 5.15
N ALA A 218 3.41 11.57 6.09
CA ALA A 218 4.80 12.00 6.30
C ALA A 218 5.69 10.83 6.73
N VAL A 219 5.22 9.97 7.65
CA VAL A 219 5.96 8.77 8.08
C VAL A 219 6.27 7.85 6.89
N HIS A 220 5.31 7.63 6.00
CA HIS A 220 5.50 6.79 4.82
C HIS A 220 6.44 7.43 3.79
N ARG A 221 6.35 8.76 3.56
CA ARG A 221 7.31 9.50 2.75
C ARG A 221 8.73 9.36 3.29
N ASP A 222 8.90 9.62 4.59
CA ASP A 222 10.21 9.60 5.23
C ASP A 222 10.81 8.18 5.25
N ALA A 223 9.98 7.15 5.51
CA ALA A 223 10.39 5.76 5.39
C ALA A 223 10.83 5.39 3.97
N SER A 224 10.08 5.85 2.94
CA SER A 224 10.48 5.65 1.54
C SER A 224 11.80 6.35 1.23
N GLY A 225 12.02 7.55 1.78
CA GLY A 225 13.29 8.26 1.67
C GLY A 225 14.46 7.50 2.30
N LEU A 226 14.27 6.94 3.52
CA LEU A 226 15.26 6.09 4.19
C LEU A 226 15.60 4.82 3.38
N LEU A 227 14.63 4.29 2.65
CA LEU A 227 14.82 3.13 1.76
C LEU A 227 15.50 3.50 0.42
N GLY A 228 15.64 4.79 0.11
CA GLY A 228 16.12 5.27 -1.18
C GLY A 228 15.11 5.14 -2.31
N ASP A 229 13.83 4.88 -2.00
CA ASP A 229 12.77 4.73 -2.98
C ASP A 229 12.29 6.09 -3.49
N THR A 230 11.84 6.13 -4.74
CA THR A 230 10.96 7.20 -5.22
C THR A 230 9.52 6.78 -4.92
N ALA A 231 8.77 7.65 -4.24
CA ALA A 231 7.39 7.38 -3.87
C ALA A 231 6.53 8.65 -3.82
N ILE A 232 5.23 8.49 -4.05
CA ILE A 232 4.21 9.49 -3.72
C ILE A 232 3.22 8.88 -2.74
N VAL A 233 3.00 9.59 -1.64
CA VAL A 233 2.04 9.25 -0.60
C VAL A 233 0.91 10.27 -0.62
N VAL A 234 -0.33 9.79 -0.67
CA VAL A 234 -1.52 10.65 -0.73
C VAL A 234 -2.62 10.08 0.17
N LYS A 235 -3.51 10.95 0.66
CA LYS A 235 -4.77 10.51 1.24
C LYS A 235 -5.76 10.21 0.13
N GLY A 236 -5.66 9.06 -0.51
CA GLY A 236 -6.53 8.71 -1.62
C GLY A 236 -8.01 8.49 -1.22
N ASP A 237 -8.91 8.52 -2.19
CA ASP A 237 -10.34 8.35 -1.95
C ASP A 237 -10.67 6.94 -1.43
N GLY A 238 -11.29 6.90 -0.27
CA GLY A 238 -11.65 5.65 0.41
C GLY A 238 -10.45 4.85 0.93
N GLY A 239 -9.22 5.38 0.84
CA GLY A 239 -7.97 4.72 1.22
C GLY A 239 -7.30 3.97 0.06
N GLU A 240 -7.76 4.16 -1.16
CA GLU A 240 -7.13 3.69 -2.39
C GLU A 240 -6.43 4.84 -3.11
N ILE A 241 -5.48 4.53 -4.00
CA ILE A 241 -4.75 5.52 -4.80
C ILE A 241 -5.70 6.07 -5.86
N GLU A 242 -6.46 7.06 -5.47
CA GLU A 242 -7.41 7.75 -6.32
C GLU A 242 -7.59 9.19 -5.82
N ILE A 243 -7.41 10.16 -6.68
CA ILE A 243 -7.65 11.55 -6.35
C ILE A 243 -9.15 11.81 -6.29
N ASN A 244 -9.61 12.42 -5.19
CA ASN A 244 -10.97 12.89 -5.07
C ASN A 244 -11.09 14.30 -5.68
N PRO A 245 -11.82 14.49 -6.79
CA PRO A 245 -11.93 15.80 -7.43
C PRO A 245 -12.67 16.86 -6.60
N ASP A 246 -13.42 16.45 -5.59
CA ASP A 246 -14.21 17.31 -4.73
C ASP A 246 -13.46 17.83 -3.48
N ALA A 247 -12.17 17.59 -3.38
CA ALA A 247 -11.35 17.95 -2.23
C ALA A 247 -9.91 18.27 -2.64
N ASP A 248 -9.28 19.16 -1.90
CA ASP A 248 -7.84 19.37 -2.01
C ASP A 248 -7.07 18.08 -1.68
N SER A 249 -5.97 17.86 -2.37
CA SER A 249 -5.08 16.73 -2.16
C SER A 249 -3.68 17.23 -1.84
N HIS A 250 -3.13 16.77 -0.72
CA HIS A 250 -1.74 16.99 -0.36
C HIS A 250 -0.92 15.75 -0.75
N LEU A 251 0.10 15.95 -1.55
CA LEU A 251 1.04 14.93 -1.98
C LEU A 251 2.32 15.04 -1.16
N TYR A 252 2.73 13.93 -0.56
CA TYR A 252 4.01 13.78 0.12
C TYR A 252 4.89 12.91 -0.76
N GLY A 253 5.97 13.46 -1.29
CA GLY A 253 6.84 12.74 -2.22
C GLY A 253 8.26 12.58 -1.72
N THR A 254 8.94 11.58 -2.26
CA THR A 254 10.40 11.44 -2.16
C THR A 254 10.96 11.06 -3.52
N THR A 255 12.10 11.64 -3.89
CA THR A 255 12.80 11.33 -5.13
C THR A 255 14.30 11.42 -4.86
N GLY A 256 15.02 10.32 -5.11
CA GLY A 256 16.47 10.28 -4.86
C GLY A 256 16.86 10.52 -3.40
N GLY A 257 15.99 10.19 -2.46
CA GLY A 257 16.18 10.42 -1.02
C GLY A 257 15.78 11.82 -0.54
N GLU A 258 15.41 12.74 -1.44
CA GLU A 258 14.96 14.09 -1.09
C GLU A 258 13.43 14.13 -0.98
N SER A 259 12.93 14.65 0.13
CA SER A 259 11.50 14.82 0.39
C SER A 259 10.97 16.10 -0.24
N TRP A 260 9.75 16.04 -0.76
CA TRP A 260 9.03 17.21 -1.29
C TRP A 260 7.53 17.07 -1.00
N ASP A 261 6.83 18.21 -0.96
CA ASP A 261 5.38 18.27 -0.76
C ASP A 261 4.76 19.13 -1.86
N GLU A 262 3.54 18.78 -2.27
CA GLU A 262 2.81 19.51 -3.30
C GLU A 262 1.31 19.54 -2.99
N GLU A 263 0.70 20.71 -3.10
CA GLU A 263 -0.75 20.87 -2.93
C GLU A 263 -1.45 20.88 -4.29
N TRP A 264 -2.46 20.03 -4.41
CA TRP A 264 -3.34 20.01 -5.56
C TRP A 264 -4.73 20.47 -5.13
N PRO A 265 -5.19 21.65 -5.61
CA PRO A 265 -6.51 22.13 -5.29
C PRO A 265 -7.59 21.21 -5.88
N GLN A 266 -8.77 21.22 -5.26
CA GLN A 266 -9.94 20.51 -5.78
C GLN A 266 -10.20 20.89 -7.24
N LEU A 267 -10.63 19.89 -8.04
CA LEU A 267 -10.90 20.08 -9.47
C LEU A 267 -12.35 20.50 -9.74
N SER A 268 -13.23 20.24 -8.80
CA SER A 268 -14.65 20.58 -8.92
C SER A 268 -15.02 21.68 -7.93
N ALA A 269 -15.70 22.72 -8.43
CA ALA A 269 -16.28 23.76 -7.58
C ALA A 269 -17.51 23.28 -6.79
N GLN A 270 -18.13 22.19 -7.22
CA GLN A 270 -19.33 21.63 -6.61
C GLN A 270 -19.09 20.19 -6.18
N ARG A 271 -19.56 19.85 -4.98
CA ARG A 271 -19.45 18.49 -4.48
C ARG A 271 -20.43 17.56 -5.20
N HIS A 272 -19.92 16.48 -5.75
CA HIS A 272 -20.73 15.46 -6.42
C HIS A 272 -21.52 14.62 -5.42
N VAL A 273 -22.76 14.27 -5.82
CA VAL A 273 -23.62 13.37 -5.04
C VAL A 273 -23.07 11.94 -5.19
N LYS A 274 -22.89 11.27 -4.06
CA LYS A 274 -22.45 9.87 -4.06
C LYS A 274 -23.53 8.96 -4.62
N PRO A 275 -23.19 7.98 -5.47
CA PRO A 275 -24.17 7.03 -5.96
C PRO A 275 -24.77 6.22 -4.80
N ALA A 276 -26.06 5.88 -4.90
CA ALA A 276 -26.75 5.05 -3.91
C ALA A 276 -26.22 3.61 -3.90
N THR A 277 -25.81 3.10 -5.06
CA THR A 277 -25.27 1.76 -5.28
C THR A 277 -24.03 1.82 -6.16
N LEU A 278 -23.13 0.86 -6.00
CA LEU A 278 -21.95 0.72 -6.86
C LEU A 278 -22.30 -0.22 -8.02
N ASP A 279 -22.67 0.35 -9.15
CA ASP A 279 -22.98 -0.38 -10.37
C ASP A 279 -21.72 -0.57 -11.22
N VAL A 280 -21.24 -1.81 -11.32
CA VAL A 280 -20.03 -2.14 -12.09
C VAL A 280 -20.21 -1.86 -13.60
N GLU A 281 -21.44 -1.98 -14.15
CA GLU A 281 -21.69 -1.63 -15.54
C GLU A 281 -21.45 -0.16 -15.82
N HIS A 282 -21.69 0.72 -14.85
CA HIS A 282 -21.34 2.14 -14.98
C HIS A 282 -19.84 2.36 -15.19
N LEU A 283 -18.99 1.57 -14.51
CA LEU A 283 -17.52 1.60 -14.71
C LEU A 283 -17.16 1.26 -16.17
N ARG A 284 -17.79 0.21 -16.73
CA ARG A 284 -17.58 -0.24 -18.12
C ARG A 284 -18.11 0.76 -19.14
N ALA A 285 -19.30 1.33 -18.89
CA ALA A 285 -19.91 2.33 -19.77
C ALA A 285 -19.07 3.61 -19.85
N VAL A 286 -18.49 4.06 -18.72
CA VAL A 286 -17.54 5.18 -18.71
C VAL A 286 -16.28 4.86 -19.50
N TRP A 287 -15.74 3.64 -19.37
CA TRP A 287 -14.57 3.22 -20.15
C TRP A 287 -14.85 3.24 -21.66
N ARG A 288 -15.98 2.67 -22.08
CA ARG A 288 -16.40 2.62 -23.51
C ARG A 288 -16.79 4.01 -24.06
N GLY A 289 -16.99 5.00 -23.18
CA GLY A 289 -17.43 6.35 -23.57
C GLY A 289 -18.91 6.41 -23.91
N GLU A 290 -19.71 5.47 -23.45
CA GLU A 290 -21.17 5.41 -23.60
C GLU A 290 -21.85 6.38 -22.63
N VAL A 291 -21.22 6.68 -21.50
CA VAL A 291 -21.66 7.61 -20.49
C VAL A 291 -20.57 8.66 -20.27
N VAL A 292 -20.97 9.93 -20.25
CA VAL A 292 -20.12 11.06 -19.85
C VAL A 292 -20.52 11.44 -18.43
N ASP A 293 -19.62 11.18 -17.48
CA ASP A 293 -19.79 11.51 -16.07
C ASP A 293 -18.57 12.30 -15.61
N SER A 294 -18.81 13.51 -15.09
CA SER A 294 -17.73 14.44 -14.76
C SER A 294 -16.87 13.97 -13.58
N TYR A 295 -17.48 13.36 -12.55
CA TYR A 295 -16.73 12.88 -11.38
C TYR A 295 -15.71 11.80 -11.74
N PRO A 296 -16.09 10.67 -12.38
CA PRO A 296 -15.13 9.67 -12.84
C PRO A 296 -14.04 10.24 -13.73
N GLN A 297 -14.41 11.08 -14.69
CA GLN A 297 -13.43 11.64 -15.63
C GLN A 297 -12.39 12.48 -14.91
N MET A 298 -12.78 13.37 -14.02
CA MET A 298 -11.84 14.17 -13.20
C MET A 298 -11.01 13.29 -12.27
N ALA A 299 -11.63 12.31 -11.59
CA ALA A 299 -10.94 11.42 -10.66
C ALA A 299 -9.86 10.59 -11.37
N LEU A 300 -10.18 9.97 -12.52
CA LEU A 300 -9.22 9.13 -13.23
C LEU A 300 -8.11 9.95 -13.91
N ILE A 301 -8.42 11.13 -14.50
CA ILE A 301 -7.39 12.01 -15.08
C ILE A 301 -6.42 12.48 -14.00
N ALA A 302 -6.92 12.95 -12.85
CA ALA A 302 -6.07 13.37 -11.74
C ALA A 302 -5.25 12.21 -11.15
N THR A 303 -5.81 11.00 -11.12
CA THR A 303 -5.10 9.81 -10.65
C THR A 303 -3.99 9.38 -11.63
N MET A 304 -4.24 9.48 -12.94
CA MET A 304 -3.18 9.30 -13.95
C MET A 304 -2.11 10.38 -13.84
N ALA A 305 -2.51 11.64 -13.65
CA ALA A 305 -1.58 12.76 -13.46
C ALA A 305 -0.71 12.55 -12.21
N LEU A 306 -1.28 12.05 -11.09
CA LEU A 306 -0.54 11.66 -9.89
C LEU A 306 0.55 10.63 -10.22
N ALA A 307 0.20 9.57 -10.94
CA ALA A 307 1.13 8.52 -11.34
C ALA A 307 2.26 9.06 -12.25
N LEU A 308 1.91 9.88 -13.25
CA LEU A 308 2.87 10.51 -14.15
C LEU A 308 3.78 11.52 -13.41
N ARG A 309 3.24 12.22 -12.41
CA ARG A 309 4.04 13.08 -11.51
C ARG A 309 5.09 12.27 -10.74
N GLY A 310 4.71 11.08 -10.26
CA GLY A 310 5.63 10.13 -9.63
C GLY A 310 6.73 9.64 -10.56
N LEU A 311 6.44 9.53 -11.84
CA LEU A 311 7.42 9.19 -12.87
C LEU A 311 8.28 10.37 -13.34
N GLY A 312 8.13 11.55 -12.71
CA GLY A 312 8.98 12.72 -12.91
C GLY A 312 8.41 13.80 -13.84
N GLN A 313 7.17 13.68 -14.31
CA GLN A 313 6.56 14.75 -15.09
C GLN A 313 6.17 15.94 -14.19
N PRO A 314 6.40 17.20 -14.60
CA PRO A 314 5.82 18.36 -13.95
C PRO A 314 4.28 18.28 -13.94
N ARG A 315 3.63 18.86 -12.92
CA ARG A 315 2.18 18.77 -12.70
C ARG A 315 1.36 19.10 -13.94
N GLU A 316 1.60 20.24 -14.57
CA GLU A 316 0.84 20.71 -15.74
C GLU A 316 0.98 19.73 -16.91
N GLN A 317 2.19 19.24 -17.14
CA GLN A 317 2.47 18.24 -18.17
C GLN A 317 1.78 16.91 -17.84
N ALA A 318 1.81 16.48 -16.58
CA ALA A 318 1.18 15.24 -16.15
C ALA A 318 -0.34 15.28 -16.39
N PHE A 319 -1.01 16.39 -16.11
CA PHE A 319 -2.43 16.56 -16.41
C PHE A 319 -2.70 16.55 -17.91
N ALA A 320 -1.96 17.32 -18.71
CA ALA A 320 -2.13 17.37 -20.16
C ALA A 320 -1.90 15.99 -20.80
N THR A 321 -0.88 15.24 -20.34
CA THR A 321 -0.62 13.87 -20.78
C THR A 321 -1.76 12.93 -20.39
N ALA A 322 -2.27 13.04 -19.16
CA ALA A 322 -3.39 12.22 -18.68
C ALA A 322 -4.68 12.46 -19.47
N GLU A 323 -4.99 13.72 -19.79
CA GLU A 323 -6.13 14.10 -20.63
C GLU A 323 -5.99 13.53 -22.05
N GLN A 324 -4.82 13.64 -22.65
CA GLN A 324 -4.54 13.05 -23.95
C GLN A 324 -4.70 11.53 -23.93
N TYR A 325 -4.12 10.83 -22.97
CA TYR A 325 -4.23 9.38 -22.84
C TYR A 325 -5.70 8.93 -22.69
N TRP A 326 -6.47 9.67 -21.88
CA TRP A 326 -7.89 9.38 -21.75
C TRP A 326 -8.68 9.58 -23.03
N ALA A 327 -8.40 10.66 -23.76
CA ALA A 327 -9.09 10.95 -25.04
C ALA A 327 -8.79 9.90 -26.11
N GLU A 328 -7.53 9.44 -26.21
CA GLU A 328 -7.02 8.54 -27.23
C GLU A 328 -7.12 7.05 -26.85
N ARG A 329 -7.60 6.71 -25.64
CA ARG A 329 -7.63 5.33 -25.15
C ARG A 329 -8.36 4.37 -26.08
N ASN A 330 -7.88 3.15 -26.17
CA ASN A 330 -8.65 2.05 -26.77
C ASN A 330 -9.82 1.70 -25.83
N LYS A 331 -11.03 1.90 -26.30
CA LYS A 331 -12.28 1.73 -25.55
C LYS A 331 -12.74 0.27 -25.46
N SER A 332 -12.01 -0.67 -26.05
CA SER A 332 -12.33 -2.10 -25.97
C SER A 332 -12.09 -2.63 -24.55
N ILE A 333 -13.01 -3.44 -24.05
CA ILE A 333 -12.87 -4.21 -22.81
C ILE A 333 -12.91 -5.68 -23.19
#